data_85f6cfb27da4e2992911e18c373301f8
#
_entry.id   85f6cfb27da4e2992911e18c373301f8
#
_cell.length_a   1.000
_cell.length_b   1.000
_cell.length_c   1.000
_cell.angle_alpha   90.00
_cell.angle_beta   90.00
_cell.angle_gamma   90.00
#
_symmetry.space_group_name_H-M   'P 1'
#
loop_
_entity.id
_entity.type
_entity.pdbx_description
1 polymer ?
#
loop_
_entity_poly.entity_id
_entity_poly.type
_entity_poly.pdbx_seq_one_letter_code
_entity_poly.pdbx_strand_id
1 'polypeptide(L)'
;MDEKRLKNRGLRFAVFLYCALFFQLTYSAAAVHAANQATVSSFAFPFEHFMPFVSWMIIPYMSSGLFFALVPFCCRSREELLVYTKRFSFITIVSICCFFIFPLRFSFDRPSVEHPVFKFFFTFLSKHDSPFNQAPSLHVAYACLFWSVLGRQLKGWTRWVVGIWLLFMGIATLTVYQHHLVDVLTALILVHVGFALFPYPFETGKHRLFMGKHRDLPFFATARSEEVNLESTVFRRNQGIGNVYYAIGWSLLLLALWGGTYTFVVYFLCWPSLVCFAVGRNYIISNPRFLKKENGWIPGFKKLFYCPYQGIYWLLWRFFRRRNNPPLFEVLPGCYVGPRATRGDLNALGLNKRVLVFDLAAELEELVSLHVEENYHSFPLLDIAAIKLSDAERILAALVISYQQLKQGENMIIHCTMGYSRSMIFAVLLSQKILSLDLMDAIDRVKSHNKHLVLHKHALELMKVLVGKNS
;
A
#
# COMPACT_ATOMS: atom_id res chain seq x y z
N MET A 1 -18.79 -32.75 5.46
CA MET A 1 -17.53 -32.10 5.00
C MET A 1 -17.22 -32.40 3.54
N ASP A 2 -17.68 -33.53 2.98
CA ASP A 2 -17.29 -33.95 1.62
C ASP A 2 -18.10 -33.35 0.46
N GLU A 3 -19.38 -33.04 0.65
CA GLU A 3 -20.23 -32.51 -0.43
C GLU A 3 -19.89 -31.06 -0.83
N LYS A 4 -19.43 -30.22 0.10
CA LYS A 4 -18.93 -28.86 -0.22
C LYS A 4 -17.57 -28.87 -0.94
N ARG A 5 -16.73 -29.89 -0.71
CA ARG A 5 -15.45 -30.05 -1.42
C ARG A 5 -15.66 -30.53 -2.87
N LEU A 6 -16.59 -31.40 -3.14
CA LEU A 6 -16.91 -31.90 -4.48
C LEU A 6 -17.53 -30.83 -5.38
N LYS A 7 -18.48 -30.02 -4.88
CA LYS A 7 -19.00 -28.84 -5.60
C LYS A 7 -17.91 -27.81 -5.89
N ASN A 8 -16.92 -27.64 -5.02
CA ASN A 8 -15.79 -26.77 -5.25
C ASN A 8 -14.82 -27.26 -6.35
N ARG A 9 -14.66 -28.58 -6.58
CA ARG A 9 -13.80 -29.14 -7.63
C ARG A 9 -14.36 -28.84 -9.02
N GLY A 10 -15.65 -29.06 -9.22
CA GLY A 10 -16.33 -28.76 -10.49
C GLY A 10 -16.22 -27.27 -10.86
N LEU A 11 -16.44 -26.38 -9.89
CA LEU A 11 -16.30 -24.95 -10.11
C LEU A 11 -14.85 -24.54 -10.47
N ARG A 12 -13.84 -25.13 -9.79
CA ARG A 12 -12.43 -24.88 -10.10
C ARG A 12 -12.07 -25.35 -11.51
N PHE A 13 -12.57 -26.50 -11.91
CA PHE A 13 -12.37 -27.00 -13.27
C PHE A 13 -13.07 -26.11 -14.30
N ALA A 14 -14.30 -25.66 -14.04
CA ALA A 14 -15.01 -24.73 -14.92
C ALA A 14 -14.26 -23.39 -15.08
N VAL A 15 -13.70 -22.86 -13.97
CA VAL A 15 -12.86 -21.65 -14.02
C VAL A 15 -11.58 -21.88 -14.77
N PHE A 16 -10.92 -23.03 -14.59
CA PHE A 16 -9.73 -23.37 -15.38
C PHE A 16 -10.05 -23.41 -16.88
N LEU A 17 -11.13 -24.10 -17.28
CA LEU A 17 -11.56 -24.14 -18.68
C LEU A 17 -11.90 -22.75 -19.23
N TYR A 18 -12.64 -21.95 -18.44
CA TYR A 18 -12.91 -20.57 -18.81
C TYR A 18 -11.62 -19.78 -19.05
N CYS A 19 -10.68 -19.82 -18.12
CA CYS A 19 -9.41 -19.10 -18.25
C CYS A 19 -8.62 -19.58 -19.47
N ALA A 20 -8.56 -20.90 -19.70
CA ALA A 20 -7.82 -21.49 -20.82
C ALA A 20 -8.43 -21.12 -22.18
N LEU A 21 -9.74 -21.29 -22.32
CA LEU A 21 -10.43 -20.96 -23.58
C LEU A 21 -10.42 -19.45 -23.83
N PHE A 22 -10.70 -18.66 -22.81
CA PHE A 22 -10.71 -17.20 -22.92
C PHE A 22 -9.34 -16.66 -23.32
N PHE A 23 -8.28 -17.11 -22.66
CA PHE A 23 -6.90 -16.76 -23.02
C PHE A 23 -6.57 -17.19 -24.45
N GLN A 24 -6.77 -18.47 -24.79
CA GLN A 24 -6.38 -19.02 -26.08
C GLN A 24 -7.07 -18.30 -27.25
N LEU A 25 -8.39 -18.07 -27.14
CA LEU A 25 -9.16 -17.40 -28.19
C LEU A 25 -8.73 -15.94 -28.37
N THR A 26 -8.63 -15.19 -27.26
CA THR A 26 -8.32 -13.76 -27.34
C THR A 26 -6.86 -13.50 -27.71
N TYR A 27 -5.92 -14.29 -27.17
CA TYR A 27 -4.50 -14.19 -27.47
C TYR A 27 -4.20 -14.54 -28.95
N SER A 28 -4.79 -15.62 -29.46
CA SER A 28 -4.65 -16.00 -30.86
C SER A 28 -5.26 -14.97 -31.81
N ALA A 29 -6.44 -14.40 -31.46
CA ALA A 29 -7.04 -13.35 -32.26
C ALA A 29 -6.15 -12.09 -32.36
N ALA A 30 -5.54 -11.67 -31.25
CA ALA A 30 -4.61 -10.54 -31.25
C ALA A 30 -3.34 -10.84 -32.05
N ALA A 31 -2.80 -12.07 -31.95
CA ALA A 31 -1.64 -12.49 -32.70
C ALA A 31 -1.89 -12.48 -34.22
N VAL A 32 -3.04 -12.98 -34.66
CA VAL A 32 -3.44 -12.96 -36.10
C VAL A 32 -3.64 -11.51 -36.56
N HIS A 33 -4.27 -10.67 -35.74
CA HIS A 33 -4.44 -9.25 -36.09
C HIS A 33 -3.10 -8.55 -36.29
N ALA A 34 -2.16 -8.73 -35.37
CA ALA A 34 -0.83 -8.13 -35.48
C ALA A 34 -0.02 -8.67 -36.66
N ALA A 35 -0.10 -9.98 -36.94
CA ALA A 35 0.58 -10.61 -38.08
C ALA A 35 0.10 -10.07 -39.42
N ASN A 36 -1.12 -9.61 -39.54
CA ASN A 36 -1.70 -9.04 -40.78
C ASN A 36 -1.36 -7.54 -40.96
N GLN A 37 -0.62 -6.92 -40.04
CA GLN A 37 -0.20 -5.52 -40.20
C GLN A 37 1.06 -5.45 -41.08
N ALA A 38 1.12 -4.44 -41.96
CA ALA A 38 2.25 -4.26 -42.86
C ALA A 38 3.57 -3.99 -42.09
N THR A 39 3.48 -3.31 -40.95
CA THR A 39 4.62 -3.01 -40.07
C THR A 39 4.21 -3.08 -38.62
N VAL A 40 5.00 -3.77 -37.80
CA VAL A 40 4.83 -3.81 -36.35
C VAL A 40 6.05 -3.17 -35.70
N SER A 41 5.82 -2.12 -34.90
CA SER A 41 6.86 -1.39 -34.20
C SER A 41 7.50 -2.21 -33.08
N SER A 42 8.70 -1.82 -32.68
CA SER A 42 9.38 -2.32 -31.49
C SER A 42 9.79 -1.16 -30.59
N PHE A 43 9.87 -1.40 -29.29
CA PHE A 43 10.37 -0.41 -28.34
C PHE A 43 11.28 -1.10 -27.32
N ALA A 44 12.53 -0.66 -27.25
CA ALA A 44 13.50 -1.09 -26.25
C ALA A 44 14.22 0.11 -25.67
N PHE A 45 14.53 0.07 -24.38
CA PHE A 45 15.40 1.09 -23.79
C PHE A 45 16.85 0.88 -24.25
N PRO A 46 17.65 1.96 -24.44
CA PRO A 46 19.03 1.83 -24.94
C PRO A 46 19.91 0.87 -24.12
N PHE A 47 19.70 0.81 -22.79
CA PHE A 47 20.50 -0.07 -21.93
C PHE A 47 20.10 -1.55 -22.00
N GLU A 48 18.98 -1.92 -22.63
CA GLU A 48 18.57 -3.31 -22.78
C GLU A 48 19.51 -4.13 -23.65
N HIS A 49 20.31 -3.48 -24.50
CA HIS A 49 21.38 -4.15 -25.25
C HIS A 49 22.45 -4.81 -24.37
N PHE A 50 22.57 -4.39 -23.10
CA PHE A 50 23.47 -5.01 -22.13
C PHE A 50 22.83 -6.19 -21.37
N MET A 51 21.56 -6.49 -21.60
CA MET A 51 20.91 -7.65 -20.96
C MET A 51 21.45 -8.95 -21.55
N PRO A 52 21.94 -9.88 -20.71
CA PRO A 52 22.47 -11.13 -21.19
C PRO A 52 21.36 -12.07 -21.65
N PHE A 53 21.61 -12.80 -22.74
CA PHE A 53 20.80 -13.94 -23.10
C PHE A 53 21.17 -15.14 -22.22
N VAL A 54 20.21 -15.78 -21.54
CA VAL A 54 20.42 -16.87 -20.61
C VAL A 54 19.51 -18.05 -20.98
N SER A 55 20.05 -18.99 -21.75
CA SER A 55 19.24 -20.06 -22.38
C SER A 55 18.51 -20.99 -21.39
N TRP A 56 19.08 -21.30 -20.21
CA TRP A 56 18.41 -22.16 -19.22
C TRP A 56 17.18 -21.51 -18.57
N MET A 57 17.07 -20.19 -18.62
CA MET A 57 15.91 -19.45 -18.13
C MET A 57 14.63 -19.75 -18.92
N ILE A 58 14.73 -20.46 -20.05
CA ILE A 58 13.56 -20.98 -20.78
C ILE A 58 12.72 -21.93 -19.90
N ILE A 59 13.34 -22.61 -18.92
CA ILE A 59 12.63 -23.54 -18.02
C ILE A 59 11.66 -22.80 -17.10
N PRO A 60 12.09 -21.80 -16.29
CA PRO A 60 11.13 -20.97 -15.55
C PRO A 60 10.09 -20.28 -16.45
N TYR A 61 10.49 -19.80 -17.63
CA TYR A 61 9.56 -19.19 -18.59
C TYR A 61 8.43 -20.16 -18.98
N MET A 62 8.78 -21.36 -19.45
CA MET A 62 7.82 -22.37 -19.91
C MET A 62 6.97 -22.94 -18.75
N SER A 63 7.44 -22.86 -17.51
CA SER A 63 6.67 -23.32 -16.34
C SER A 63 5.40 -22.49 -16.08
N SER A 64 5.23 -21.35 -16.75
CA SER A 64 4.02 -20.51 -16.67
C SER A 64 2.75 -21.32 -16.99
N GLY A 65 2.79 -22.22 -17.97
CA GLY A 65 1.69 -23.11 -18.32
C GLY A 65 1.29 -24.07 -17.19
N LEU A 66 2.28 -24.58 -16.43
CA LEU A 66 2.02 -25.44 -15.26
C LEU A 66 1.31 -24.66 -14.17
N PHE A 67 1.80 -23.46 -13.82
CA PHE A 67 1.14 -22.61 -12.81
C PHE A 67 -0.27 -22.18 -13.26
N PHE A 68 -0.43 -21.85 -14.52
CA PHE A 68 -1.72 -21.53 -15.13
C PHE A 68 -2.74 -22.66 -14.90
N ALA A 69 -2.33 -23.90 -15.13
CA ALA A 69 -3.18 -25.07 -14.94
C ALA A 69 -3.48 -25.35 -13.45
N LEU A 70 -2.52 -25.15 -12.54
CA LEU A 70 -2.63 -25.58 -11.14
C LEU A 70 -3.28 -24.55 -10.22
N VAL A 71 -3.02 -23.24 -10.42
CA VAL A 71 -3.39 -22.21 -9.46
C VAL A 71 -4.91 -22.09 -9.20
N PRO A 72 -5.83 -22.24 -10.18
CA PRO A 72 -7.26 -22.26 -9.89
C PRO A 72 -7.67 -23.33 -8.89
N PHE A 73 -6.98 -24.49 -8.90
CA PHE A 73 -7.26 -25.59 -7.97
C PHE A 73 -6.70 -25.32 -6.56
N CYS A 74 -5.73 -24.43 -6.43
CA CYS A 74 -5.18 -24.03 -5.14
C CYS A 74 -6.08 -23.06 -4.38
N CYS A 75 -7.05 -22.38 -4.99
CA CYS A 75 -7.97 -21.47 -4.31
C CYS A 75 -8.77 -22.19 -3.22
N ARG A 76 -8.81 -21.69 -1.99
CA ARG A 76 -9.41 -22.36 -0.82
C ARG A 76 -10.92 -22.15 -0.72
N SER A 77 -11.40 -20.99 -1.16
CA SER A 77 -12.82 -20.64 -1.07
C SER A 77 -13.38 -20.23 -2.45
N ARG A 78 -14.71 -20.22 -2.55
CA ARG A 78 -15.42 -19.71 -3.73
C ARG A 78 -15.10 -18.23 -3.98
N GLU A 79 -14.99 -17.44 -2.93
CA GLU A 79 -14.69 -16.01 -3.01
C GLU A 79 -13.28 -15.78 -3.52
N GLU A 80 -12.29 -16.54 -3.02
CA GLU A 80 -10.91 -16.49 -3.53
C GLU A 80 -10.84 -16.83 -5.03
N LEU A 81 -11.56 -17.87 -5.44
CA LEU A 81 -11.63 -18.28 -6.84
C LEU A 81 -12.30 -17.21 -7.72
N LEU A 82 -13.36 -16.56 -7.24
CA LEU A 82 -14.02 -15.47 -7.96
C LEU A 82 -13.12 -14.24 -8.10
N VAL A 83 -12.38 -13.86 -7.05
CA VAL A 83 -11.41 -12.75 -7.14
C VAL A 83 -10.28 -13.10 -8.10
N TYR A 84 -9.75 -14.32 -8.03
CA TYR A 84 -8.77 -14.81 -9.01
C TYR A 84 -9.31 -14.66 -10.44
N THR A 85 -10.53 -15.14 -10.71
CA THR A 85 -11.15 -15.08 -12.04
C THR A 85 -11.34 -13.62 -12.50
N LYS A 86 -11.81 -12.72 -11.65
CA LYS A 86 -11.97 -11.30 -11.98
C LYS A 86 -10.63 -10.65 -12.32
N ARG A 87 -9.60 -10.88 -11.52
CA ARG A 87 -8.25 -10.37 -11.77
C ARG A 87 -7.67 -10.93 -13.07
N PHE A 88 -7.80 -12.24 -13.28
CA PHE A 88 -7.38 -12.90 -14.52
C PHE A 88 -8.07 -12.28 -15.75
N SER A 89 -9.41 -12.17 -15.73
CA SER A 89 -10.18 -11.60 -16.83
C SER A 89 -9.79 -10.14 -17.10
N PHE A 90 -9.64 -9.33 -16.07
CA PHE A 90 -9.24 -7.93 -16.20
C PHE A 90 -7.85 -7.80 -16.84
N ILE A 91 -6.87 -8.53 -16.31
CA ILE A 91 -5.49 -8.56 -16.85
C ILE A 91 -5.50 -8.97 -18.32
N THR A 92 -6.20 -10.06 -18.64
CA THR A 92 -6.28 -10.56 -20.01
C THR A 92 -6.95 -9.57 -20.94
N ILE A 93 -8.13 -9.04 -20.57
CA ILE A 93 -8.87 -8.08 -21.42
C ILE A 93 -8.01 -6.85 -21.73
N VAL A 94 -7.43 -6.23 -20.72
CA VAL A 94 -6.63 -5.01 -20.91
C VAL A 94 -5.39 -5.31 -21.77
N SER A 95 -4.70 -6.41 -21.50
CA SER A 95 -3.52 -6.79 -22.32
C SER A 95 -3.90 -7.04 -23.76
N ILE A 96 -4.99 -7.76 -24.01
CA ILE A 96 -5.47 -8.05 -25.37
C ILE A 96 -5.89 -6.75 -26.07
N CYS A 97 -6.58 -5.84 -25.40
CA CYS A 97 -6.89 -4.51 -25.98
C CYS A 97 -5.60 -3.77 -26.37
N CYS A 98 -4.56 -3.79 -25.51
CA CYS A 98 -3.27 -3.19 -25.84
C CYS A 98 -2.63 -3.87 -27.06
N PHE A 99 -2.66 -5.20 -27.18
CA PHE A 99 -2.12 -5.91 -28.33
C PHE A 99 -2.83 -5.61 -29.66
N PHE A 100 -4.15 -5.33 -29.59
CA PHE A 100 -4.90 -4.89 -30.77
C PHE A 100 -4.59 -3.43 -31.16
N ILE A 101 -4.47 -2.53 -30.18
CA ILE A 101 -4.34 -1.09 -30.44
C ILE A 101 -2.87 -0.73 -30.71
N PHE A 102 -1.93 -1.35 -30.00
CA PHE A 102 -0.50 -1.07 -30.05
C PHE A 102 0.29 -2.38 -30.16
N PRO A 103 0.21 -3.12 -31.27
CA PRO A 103 1.02 -4.31 -31.43
C PRO A 103 2.51 -3.94 -31.44
N LEU A 104 3.30 -4.68 -30.67
CA LEU A 104 4.74 -4.50 -30.58
C LEU A 104 5.43 -5.83 -30.86
N ARG A 105 6.64 -5.79 -31.41
CA ARG A 105 7.50 -6.97 -31.60
C ARG A 105 8.78 -6.85 -30.78
N PHE A 106 9.34 -7.99 -30.42
CA PHE A 106 10.67 -8.03 -29.83
C PHE A 106 11.74 -7.68 -30.89
N SER A 107 12.75 -6.89 -30.52
CA SER A 107 13.69 -6.28 -31.48
C SER A 107 15.08 -6.90 -31.53
N PHE A 108 15.47 -7.74 -30.56
CA PHE A 108 16.80 -8.36 -30.53
C PHE A 108 16.79 -9.77 -31.14
N ASP A 109 17.84 -10.06 -31.87
CA ASP A 109 18.04 -11.43 -32.41
C ASP A 109 18.45 -12.38 -31.29
N ARG A 110 17.78 -13.55 -31.25
CA ARG A 110 18.09 -14.55 -30.24
C ARG A 110 19.31 -15.37 -30.70
N PRO A 111 20.35 -15.49 -29.83
CA PRO A 111 21.50 -16.36 -30.10
C PRO A 111 21.09 -17.82 -30.31
N SER A 112 21.89 -18.57 -31.08
CA SER A 112 21.71 -19.99 -31.26
C SER A 112 21.87 -20.76 -29.95
N VAL A 113 20.99 -21.75 -29.74
CA VAL A 113 21.01 -22.59 -28.54
C VAL A 113 21.43 -24.01 -28.91
N GLU A 114 22.54 -24.42 -28.35
CA GLU A 114 23.12 -25.77 -28.69
C GLU A 114 22.61 -26.87 -27.77
N HIS A 115 22.36 -26.56 -26.48
CA HIS A 115 21.92 -27.53 -25.48
C HIS A 115 20.57 -28.19 -25.90
N PRO A 116 20.47 -29.51 -26.06
CA PRO A 116 19.31 -30.19 -26.68
C PRO A 116 17.97 -29.86 -25.97
N VAL A 117 17.96 -29.87 -24.64
CA VAL A 117 16.76 -29.63 -23.85
C VAL A 117 16.27 -28.17 -24.03
N PHE A 118 17.17 -27.20 -23.97
CA PHE A 118 16.79 -25.80 -24.15
C PHE A 118 16.38 -25.52 -25.59
N LYS A 119 17.10 -26.10 -26.57
CA LYS A 119 16.76 -26.02 -27.98
C LYS A 119 15.35 -26.56 -28.26
N PHE A 120 14.97 -27.66 -27.63
CA PHE A 120 13.61 -28.21 -27.74
C PHE A 120 12.57 -27.18 -27.26
N PHE A 121 12.75 -26.58 -26.06
CA PHE A 121 11.82 -25.60 -25.55
C PHE A 121 11.78 -24.31 -26.38
N PHE A 122 12.90 -23.81 -26.87
CA PHE A 122 12.92 -22.64 -27.76
C PHE A 122 12.26 -22.95 -29.11
N THR A 123 12.43 -24.14 -29.66
CA THR A 123 11.75 -24.57 -30.88
C THR A 123 10.24 -24.69 -30.65
N PHE A 124 9.83 -25.22 -29.51
CA PHE A 124 8.42 -25.27 -29.13
C PHE A 124 7.85 -23.87 -29.01
N LEU A 125 8.54 -22.99 -28.31
CA LEU A 125 8.13 -21.60 -28.11
C LEU A 125 7.95 -20.86 -29.44
N SER A 126 8.92 -20.93 -30.34
CA SER A 126 8.85 -20.25 -31.64
C SER A 126 7.70 -20.74 -32.54
N LYS A 127 7.17 -21.94 -32.31
CA LYS A 127 6.03 -22.49 -33.05
C LYS A 127 4.67 -22.11 -32.46
N HIS A 128 4.60 -21.85 -31.16
CA HIS A 128 3.32 -21.73 -30.45
C HIS A 128 3.09 -20.34 -29.81
N ASP A 129 4.12 -19.51 -29.69
CA ASP A 129 4.01 -18.17 -29.16
C ASP A 129 4.08 -17.12 -30.26
N SER A 130 3.41 -15.99 -30.01
CA SER A 130 3.37 -14.89 -30.98
C SER A 130 4.48 -13.87 -30.67
N PRO A 131 5.27 -13.48 -31.67
CA PRO A 131 6.29 -12.44 -31.46
C PRO A 131 5.70 -11.01 -31.33
N PHE A 132 4.38 -10.84 -31.47
CA PHE A 132 3.71 -9.53 -31.55
C PHE A 132 2.93 -9.13 -30.32
N ASN A 133 2.65 -10.06 -29.41
CA ASN A 133 1.87 -9.82 -28.19
C ASN A 133 2.79 -9.42 -27.03
N GLN A 134 3.37 -8.20 -27.09
CA GLN A 134 4.46 -7.79 -26.21
C GLN A 134 3.98 -7.08 -24.92
N ALA A 135 3.44 -5.88 -25.04
CA ALA A 135 3.10 -5.02 -23.90
C ALA A 135 1.59 -4.95 -23.65
N PRO A 136 1.15 -5.27 -22.42
CA PRO A 136 1.86 -5.74 -21.21
C PRO A 136 2.24 -7.23 -21.25
N SER A 137 3.37 -7.62 -20.63
CA SER A 137 3.78 -9.02 -20.53
C SER A 137 2.81 -9.85 -19.68
N LEU A 138 2.10 -10.79 -20.33
CA LEU A 138 1.17 -11.69 -19.62
C LEU A 138 1.91 -12.69 -18.72
N HIS A 139 3.14 -13.08 -19.03
CA HIS A 139 3.96 -13.93 -18.16
C HIS A 139 4.23 -13.26 -16.81
N VAL A 140 4.65 -11.99 -16.82
CA VAL A 140 4.88 -11.21 -15.59
C VAL A 140 3.58 -10.98 -14.85
N ALA A 141 2.52 -10.60 -15.55
CA ALA A 141 1.23 -10.33 -14.94
C ALA A 141 0.64 -11.59 -14.27
N TYR A 142 0.73 -12.73 -14.91
CA TYR A 142 0.26 -13.99 -14.35
C TYR A 142 1.18 -14.52 -13.24
N ALA A 143 2.51 -14.31 -13.29
CA ALA A 143 3.38 -14.62 -12.16
C ALA A 143 2.92 -13.91 -10.88
N CYS A 144 2.60 -12.62 -10.98
CA CYS A 144 2.05 -11.84 -9.86
C CYS A 144 0.67 -12.36 -9.42
N LEU A 145 -0.21 -12.71 -10.37
CA LEU A 145 -1.51 -13.29 -10.07
C LEU A 145 -1.38 -14.63 -9.35
N PHE A 146 -0.49 -15.52 -9.82
CA PHE A 146 -0.23 -16.82 -9.18
C PHE A 146 0.33 -16.65 -7.78
N TRP A 147 1.27 -15.71 -7.59
CA TRP A 147 1.79 -15.37 -6.27
C TRP A 147 0.71 -14.84 -5.34
N SER A 148 -0.26 -14.09 -5.84
CA SER A 148 -1.38 -13.58 -5.03
C SER A 148 -2.23 -14.68 -4.38
N VAL A 149 -2.25 -15.89 -4.96
CA VAL A 149 -2.92 -17.08 -4.42
C VAL A 149 -1.93 -17.92 -3.61
N LEU A 150 -0.82 -18.35 -4.20
CA LEU A 150 0.14 -19.29 -3.61
C LEU A 150 0.86 -18.70 -2.40
N GLY A 151 1.27 -17.43 -2.48
CA GLY A 151 1.98 -16.73 -1.41
C GLY A 151 1.20 -16.60 -0.10
N ARG A 152 -0.14 -16.78 -0.13
CA ARG A 152 -1.01 -16.81 1.06
C ARG A 152 -1.15 -18.19 1.67
N GLN A 153 -0.90 -19.21 0.89
CA GLN A 153 -1.17 -20.60 1.26
C GLN A 153 0.08 -21.34 1.68
N LEU A 154 1.18 -21.03 1.06
CA LEU A 154 2.48 -21.61 1.35
C LEU A 154 3.08 -20.99 2.60
N LYS A 155 3.79 -21.81 3.39
CA LYS A 155 4.46 -21.41 4.63
C LYS A 155 5.91 -21.87 4.62
N GLY A 156 6.72 -21.29 5.50
CA GLY A 156 8.12 -21.68 5.66
C GLY A 156 8.92 -21.57 4.36
N TRP A 157 9.85 -22.51 4.15
CA TRP A 157 10.75 -22.52 3.00
C TRP A 157 10.05 -22.69 1.65
N THR A 158 8.94 -23.45 1.58
CA THR A 158 8.20 -23.66 0.33
C THR A 158 7.66 -22.35 -0.26
N ARG A 159 7.26 -21.41 0.60
CA ARG A 159 6.84 -20.08 0.17
C ARG A 159 7.98 -19.33 -0.54
N TRP A 160 9.18 -19.40 0.01
CA TRP A 160 10.34 -18.73 -0.56
C TRP A 160 10.73 -19.38 -1.91
N VAL A 161 10.78 -20.70 -1.98
CA VAL A 161 11.12 -21.41 -3.21
C VAL A 161 10.16 -21.06 -4.35
N VAL A 162 8.85 -21.12 -4.09
CA VAL A 162 7.85 -20.78 -5.13
C VAL A 162 7.91 -19.28 -5.46
N GLY A 163 8.14 -18.40 -4.49
CA GLY A 163 8.28 -16.97 -4.72
C GLY A 163 9.48 -16.63 -5.61
N ILE A 164 10.64 -17.23 -5.32
CA ILE A 164 11.86 -17.07 -6.13
C ILE A 164 11.66 -17.65 -7.53
N TRP A 165 10.98 -18.79 -7.66
CA TRP A 165 10.70 -19.38 -8.95
C TRP A 165 9.81 -18.49 -9.82
N LEU A 166 8.74 -17.94 -9.28
CA LEU A 166 7.87 -16.99 -9.97
C LEU A 166 8.61 -15.68 -10.32
N LEU A 167 9.55 -15.25 -9.47
CA LEU A 167 10.44 -14.12 -9.81
C LEU A 167 11.34 -14.48 -11.00
N PHE A 168 11.92 -15.68 -11.02
CA PHE A 168 12.71 -16.17 -12.18
C PHE A 168 11.84 -16.25 -13.44
N MET A 169 10.58 -16.66 -13.34
CA MET A 169 9.64 -16.65 -14.47
C MET A 169 9.47 -15.24 -15.04
N GLY A 170 9.38 -14.21 -14.18
CA GLY A 170 9.34 -12.81 -14.61
C GLY A 170 10.65 -12.33 -15.23
N ILE A 171 11.81 -12.62 -14.61
CA ILE A 171 13.14 -12.26 -15.14
C ILE A 171 13.42 -13.01 -16.45
N ALA A 172 12.95 -14.23 -16.56
CA ALA A 172 13.14 -15.05 -17.78
C ALA A 172 12.57 -14.37 -19.02
N THR A 173 11.49 -13.58 -18.89
CA THR A 173 10.90 -12.86 -20.04
C THR A 173 11.92 -11.96 -20.74
N LEU A 174 12.81 -11.34 -19.98
CA LEU A 174 13.88 -10.47 -20.47
C LEU A 174 15.08 -11.28 -20.98
N THR A 175 15.52 -12.28 -20.21
CA THR A 175 16.77 -13.02 -20.47
C THR A 175 16.65 -14.13 -21.52
N VAL A 176 15.43 -14.55 -21.87
CA VAL A 176 15.19 -15.44 -23.02
C VAL A 176 14.83 -14.68 -24.29
N TYR A 177 14.89 -13.35 -24.25
CA TYR A 177 14.60 -12.46 -25.38
C TYR A 177 13.18 -12.68 -25.93
N GLN A 178 12.20 -12.57 -25.04
CA GLN A 178 10.77 -12.61 -25.39
C GLN A 178 10.09 -11.26 -25.15
N HIS A 179 10.49 -10.51 -24.14
CA HIS A 179 9.90 -9.22 -23.77
C HIS A 179 10.95 -8.17 -23.53
N HIS A 180 10.60 -6.93 -23.80
CA HIS A 180 11.34 -5.74 -23.38
C HIS A 180 10.95 -5.30 -21.97
N LEU A 181 11.79 -4.47 -21.36
CA LEU A 181 11.52 -3.97 -19.99
C LEU A 181 10.21 -3.18 -19.91
N VAL A 182 9.83 -2.45 -20.96
CA VAL A 182 8.55 -1.73 -21.02
C VAL A 182 7.35 -2.67 -20.84
N ASP A 183 7.43 -3.90 -21.38
CA ASP A 183 6.36 -4.89 -21.26
C ASP A 183 6.21 -5.40 -19.83
N VAL A 184 7.35 -5.54 -19.13
CA VAL A 184 7.40 -5.91 -17.71
C VAL A 184 6.79 -4.80 -16.84
N LEU A 185 7.16 -3.54 -17.09
CA LEU A 185 6.67 -2.41 -16.31
C LEU A 185 5.18 -2.17 -16.50
N THR A 186 4.70 -2.23 -17.75
CA THR A 186 3.27 -2.10 -18.04
C THR A 186 2.47 -3.25 -17.44
N ALA A 187 3.02 -4.48 -17.40
CA ALA A 187 2.41 -5.61 -16.71
C ALA A 187 2.30 -5.38 -15.19
N LEU A 188 3.34 -4.87 -14.54
CA LEU A 188 3.32 -4.56 -13.11
C LEU A 188 2.30 -3.47 -12.77
N ILE A 189 2.19 -2.42 -13.61
CA ILE A 189 1.16 -1.38 -13.46
C ILE A 189 -0.24 -2.00 -13.59
N LEU A 190 -0.46 -2.80 -14.63
CA LEU A 190 -1.74 -3.47 -14.89
C LEU A 190 -2.15 -4.37 -13.72
N VAL A 191 -1.22 -5.16 -13.20
CA VAL A 191 -1.45 -6.00 -12.01
C VAL A 191 -1.82 -5.17 -10.81
N HIS A 192 -1.10 -4.07 -10.57
CA HIS A 192 -1.40 -3.19 -9.45
C HIS A 192 -2.82 -2.64 -9.54
N VAL A 193 -3.23 -2.13 -10.70
CA VAL A 193 -4.59 -1.65 -10.96
C VAL A 193 -5.62 -2.77 -10.76
N GLY A 194 -5.39 -3.95 -11.34
CA GLY A 194 -6.28 -5.10 -11.18
C GLY A 194 -6.46 -5.55 -9.73
N PHE A 195 -5.38 -5.50 -8.93
CA PHE A 195 -5.43 -5.87 -7.52
C PHE A 195 -6.12 -4.80 -6.67
N ALA A 196 -6.00 -3.53 -7.03
CA ALA A 196 -6.71 -2.43 -6.38
C ALA A 196 -8.22 -2.49 -6.67
N LEU A 197 -8.62 -2.80 -7.92
CA LEU A 197 -10.02 -2.91 -8.32
C LEU A 197 -10.72 -4.15 -7.74
N PHE A 198 -10.00 -5.26 -7.59
CA PHE A 198 -10.53 -6.53 -7.10
C PHE A 198 -9.77 -7.01 -5.84
N PRO A 199 -9.91 -6.32 -4.68
CA PRO A 199 -9.25 -6.75 -3.45
C PRO A 199 -9.83 -8.07 -2.95
N TYR A 200 -9.03 -8.87 -2.24
CA TYR A 200 -9.54 -10.07 -1.57
C TYR A 200 -10.41 -9.68 -0.38
N PRO A 201 -11.61 -10.26 -0.22
CA PRO A 201 -12.51 -9.97 0.89
C PRO A 201 -11.93 -10.34 2.28
N PHE A 202 -10.92 -11.21 2.33
CA PHE A 202 -10.23 -11.60 3.56
C PHE A 202 -9.28 -10.54 4.13
N GLU A 203 -8.89 -9.55 3.36
CA GLU A 203 -8.08 -8.44 3.88
C GLU A 203 -8.91 -7.50 4.74
N THR A 204 -10.23 -7.53 4.56
CA THR A 204 -11.19 -6.79 5.39
C THR A 204 -11.62 -7.55 6.65
N GLY A 205 -11.25 -8.82 6.82
CA GLY A 205 -11.81 -9.70 7.85
C GLY A 205 -10.83 -10.56 8.64
N LYS A 206 -9.54 -10.21 8.75
CA LYS A 206 -8.59 -10.99 9.59
C LYS A 206 -8.95 -11.04 11.09
N HIS A 207 -9.91 -10.23 11.56
CA HIS A 207 -10.41 -10.28 12.94
C HIS A 207 -11.55 -11.27 13.20
N ARG A 208 -12.18 -11.86 12.17
CA ARG A 208 -13.29 -12.81 12.39
C ARG A 208 -12.90 -14.18 12.97
N LEU A 209 -11.61 -14.52 13.02
CA LEU A 209 -11.15 -15.87 13.40
C LEU A 209 -10.73 -16.02 14.87
N PHE A 210 -10.72 -14.92 15.66
CA PHE A 210 -10.28 -14.96 17.06
C PHE A 210 -11.40 -14.70 18.09
N MET A 211 -12.63 -14.42 17.67
CA MET A 211 -13.74 -14.32 18.62
C MET A 211 -14.55 -15.62 18.67
N GLY A 212 -14.27 -16.38 19.72
CA GLY A 212 -15.03 -17.55 20.11
C GLY A 212 -16.54 -17.25 20.26
N LYS A 213 -17.33 -18.29 20.01
CA LYS A 213 -18.78 -18.33 20.22
C LYS A 213 -19.19 -17.74 21.58
N HIS A 214 -19.68 -16.50 21.60
CA HIS A 214 -20.50 -15.97 22.65
C HIS A 214 -21.89 -15.59 22.08
N ARG A 215 -22.92 -16.05 22.77
CA ARG A 215 -24.34 -15.98 22.42
C ARG A 215 -24.81 -14.52 22.24
N ASP A 216 -25.67 -14.36 21.26
CA ASP A 216 -26.35 -13.15 20.85
C ASP A 216 -27.20 -12.54 21.97
N LEU A 217 -26.84 -11.31 22.38
CA LEU A 217 -27.74 -10.37 23.04
C LEU A 217 -27.92 -9.16 22.11
N PRO A 218 -29.12 -8.68 21.83
CA PRO A 218 -29.39 -7.67 20.79
C PRO A 218 -28.70 -6.31 21.01
N PHE A 219 -28.36 -5.98 22.26
CA PHE A 219 -27.63 -4.72 22.59
C PHE A 219 -26.17 -4.72 22.12
N PHE A 220 -25.54 -5.90 21.98
CA PHE A 220 -24.16 -6.03 21.45
C PHE A 220 -24.10 -6.09 19.92
N ALA A 221 -25.22 -6.24 19.24
CA ALA A 221 -25.26 -6.35 17.78
C ALA A 221 -25.04 -4.98 17.09
N THR A 222 -25.54 -3.89 17.66
CA THR A 222 -25.40 -2.54 17.11
C THR A 222 -24.00 -1.99 17.29
N ALA A 223 -23.42 -2.06 18.49
CA ALA A 223 -22.02 -1.65 18.75
C ALA A 223 -21.01 -2.45 17.89
N ARG A 224 -21.27 -3.75 17.70
CA ARG A 224 -20.45 -4.63 16.86
C ARG A 224 -20.56 -4.30 15.37
N SER A 225 -21.73 -3.84 14.90
CA SER A 225 -21.91 -3.40 13.51
C SER A 225 -21.18 -2.09 13.21
N GLU A 226 -21.14 -1.17 14.16
CA GLU A 226 -20.41 0.09 14.03
C GLU A 226 -18.89 -0.09 14.02
N GLU A 227 -18.36 -0.96 14.89
CA GLU A 227 -16.94 -1.33 14.89
C GLU A 227 -16.50 -1.97 13.56
N VAL A 228 -17.27 -2.92 13.04
CA VAL A 228 -17.01 -3.58 11.75
C VAL A 228 -17.05 -2.58 10.60
N ASN A 229 -17.96 -1.61 10.68
CA ASN A 229 -18.08 -0.54 9.68
C ASN A 229 -16.87 0.40 9.75
N LEU A 230 -16.43 0.76 10.95
CA LEU A 230 -15.25 1.61 11.16
C LEU A 230 -13.96 0.93 10.66
N GLU A 231 -13.74 -0.35 10.94
CA GLU A 231 -12.58 -1.10 10.42
C GLU A 231 -12.57 -1.18 8.89
N SER A 232 -13.74 -1.41 8.28
CA SER A 232 -13.88 -1.41 6.83
C SER A 232 -13.54 -0.04 6.22
N THR A 233 -13.94 1.04 6.89
CA THR A 233 -13.65 2.43 6.51
C THR A 233 -12.17 2.73 6.61
N VAL A 234 -11.51 2.29 7.71
CA VAL A 234 -10.05 2.39 7.88
C VAL A 234 -9.32 1.70 6.73
N PHE A 235 -9.71 0.47 6.42
CA PHE A 235 -9.08 -0.29 5.35
C PHE A 235 -9.22 0.42 3.99
N ARG A 236 -10.45 0.77 3.59
CA ARG A 236 -10.72 1.41 2.28
C ARG A 236 -9.98 2.73 2.12
N ARG A 237 -9.99 3.58 3.15
CA ARG A 237 -9.34 4.88 3.10
C ARG A 237 -7.82 4.74 2.99
N ASN A 238 -7.22 3.92 3.84
CA ASN A 238 -5.78 3.75 3.86
C ASN A 238 -5.28 3.07 2.58
N GLN A 239 -6.05 2.13 2.02
CA GLN A 239 -5.79 1.55 0.71
C GLN A 239 -5.87 2.61 -0.40
N GLY A 240 -6.88 3.48 -0.38
CA GLY A 240 -7.01 4.57 -1.34
C GLY A 240 -5.79 5.49 -1.35
N ILE A 241 -5.34 5.94 -0.16
CA ILE A 241 -4.15 6.78 -0.03
C ILE A 241 -2.89 6.02 -0.49
N GLY A 242 -2.73 4.76 -0.10
CA GLY A 242 -1.62 3.93 -0.55
C GLY A 242 -1.56 3.80 -2.07
N ASN A 243 -2.72 3.63 -2.73
CA ASN A 243 -2.80 3.55 -4.18
C ASN A 243 -2.40 4.87 -4.87
N VAL A 244 -2.69 6.03 -4.26
CA VAL A 244 -2.22 7.33 -4.76
C VAL A 244 -0.68 7.39 -4.73
N TYR A 245 -0.04 6.96 -3.64
CA TYR A 245 1.41 6.88 -3.57
C TYR A 245 1.97 5.91 -4.62
N TYR A 246 1.34 4.78 -4.87
CA TYR A 246 1.73 3.87 -5.95
C TYR A 246 1.60 4.52 -7.33
N ALA A 247 0.51 5.25 -7.59
CA ALA A 247 0.32 5.96 -8.86
C ALA A 247 1.43 7.01 -9.08
N ILE A 248 1.76 7.80 -8.03
CA ILE A 248 2.88 8.76 -8.09
C ILE A 248 4.21 8.02 -8.33
N GLY A 249 4.46 6.91 -7.62
CA GLY A 249 5.66 6.10 -7.80
C GLY A 249 5.80 5.58 -9.23
N TRP A 250 4.73 5.02 -9.81
CA TRP A 250 4.73 4.57 -11.20
C TRP A 250 4.97 5.72 -12.18
N SER A 251 4.34 6.88 -11.97
CA SER A 251 4.54 8.06 -12.83
C SER A 251 5.98 8.55 -12.80
N LEU A 252 6.60 8.63 -11.62
CA LEU A 252 8.01 9.01 -11.48
C LEU A 252 8.94 8.00 -12.15
N LEU A 253 8.67 6.70 -12.02
CA LEU A 253 9.47 5.65 -12.65
C LEU A 253 9.37 5.72 -14.18
N LEU A 254 8.17 5.89 -14.72
CA LEU A 254 7.97 6.04 -16.16
C LEU A 254 8.66 7.29 -16.71
N LEU A 255 8.59 8.43 -15.99
CA LEU A 255 9.32 9.65 -16.35
C LEU A 255 10.84 9.46 -16.30
N ALA A 256 11.35 8.73 -15.30
CA ALA A 256 12.76 8.38 -15.21
C ALA A 256 13.23 7.58 -16.44
N LEU A 257 12.43 6.60 -16.84
CA LEU A 257 12.75 5.72 -17.96
C LEU A 257 12.62 6.45 -19.31
N TRP A 258 11.65 7.35 -19.43
CA TRP A 258 11.51 8.18 -20.64
C TRP A 258 12.67 9.17 -20.79
N GLY A 259 13.17 9.73 -19.68
CA GLY A 259 14.35 10.60 -19.66
C GLY A 259 15.70 9.88 -19.79
N GLY A 260 15.72 8.63 -20.17
CA GLY A 260 16.85 7.68 -20.09
C GLY A 260 18.14 8.05 -20.82
N THR A 261 18.14 9.09 -21.66
CA THR A 261 19.37 9.68 -22.23
C THR A 261 20.15 10.52 -21.21
N TYR A 262 19.51 10.94 -20.12
CA TYR A 262 20.11 11.73 -19.05
C TYR A 262 20.24 10.90 -17.77
N THR A 263 21.34 10.25 -17.55
CA THR A 263 21.62 9.36 -16.40
C THR A 263 21.25 10.00 -15.06
N PHE A 264 21.47 11.32 -14.90
CA PHE A 264 21.12 12.06 -13.69
C PHE A 264 19.59 12.05 -13.41
N VAL A 265 18.77 12.26 -14.45
CA VAL A 265 17.30 12.27 -14.32
C VAL A 265 16.79 10.91 -13.87
N VAL A 266 17.35 9.82 -14.39
CA VAL A 266 16.99 8.44 -13.98
C VAL A 266 17.22 8.25 -12.49
N TYR A 267 18.41 8.55 -11.98
CA TYR A 267 18.69 8.38 -10.54
C TYR A 267 17.86 9.31 -9.67
N PHE A 268 17.69 10.57 -10.09
CA PHE A 268 16.94 11.56 -9.35
C PHE A 268 15.45 11.20 -9.21
N LEU A 269 14.82 10.57 -10.20
CA LEU A 269 13.41 10.18 -10.18
C LEU A 269 13.17 8.75 -9.66
N CYS A 270 14.08 7.81 -9.88
CA CYS A 270 13.96 6.44 -9.39
C CYS A 270 13.91 6.37 -7.86
N TRP A 271 14.72 7.16 -7.16
CA TRP A 271 14.72 7.17 -5.70
C TRP A 271 13.37 7.62 -5.10
N PRO A 272 12.80 8.80 -5.41
CA PRO A 272 11.47 9.16 -4.94
C PRO A 272 10.38 8.16 -5.35
N SER A 273 10.50 7.53 -6.52
CA SER A 273 9.59 6.47 -6.96
C SER A 273 9.60 5.28 -5.98
N LEU A 274 10.78 4.77 -5.64
CA LEU A 274 10.92 3.67 -4.67
C LEU A 274 10.39 4.07 -3.29
N VAL A 275 10.63 5.32 -2.87
CA VAL A 275 10.08 5.86 -1.62
C VAL A 275 8.56 5.89 -1.66
N CYS A 276 7.94 6.33 -2.77
CA CYS A 276 6.49 6.32 -2.93
C CYS A 276 5.92 4.90 -2.83
N PHE A 277 6.55 3.89 -3.45
CA PHE A 277 6.13 2.50 -3.31
C PHE A 277 6.23 2.01 -1.85
N ALA A 278 7.32 2.32 -1.17
CA ALA A 278 7.50 1.95 0.23
C ALA A 278 6.47 2.62 1.15
N VAL A 279 6.19 3.92 0.96
CA VAL A 279 5.17 4.67 1.72
C VAL A 279 3.78 4.10 1.40
N GLY A 280 3.42 3.95 0.12
CA GLY A 280 2.13 3.39 -0.30
C GLY A 280 1.84 2.03 0.32
N ARG A 281 2.84 1.14 0.35
CA ARG A 281 2.73 -0.16 1.03
C ARG A 281 2.40 -0.01 2.51
N ASN A 282 3.06 0.91 3.22
CA ASN A 282 2.82 1.12 4.65
C ASN A 282 1.43 1.71 4.94
N TYR A 283 0.89 2.55 4.05
CA TYR A 283 -0.51 2.98 4.14
C TYR A 283 -1.49 1.82 3.93
N ILE A 284 -1.29 0.98 2.90
CA ILE A 284 -2.15 -0.19 2.62
C ILE A 284 -2.21 -1.15 3.81
N ILE A 285 -1.06 -1.44 4.45
CA ILE A 285 -1.02 -2.32 5.63
C ILE A 285 -1.31 -1.59 6.95
N SER A 286 -1.63 -0.30 6.89
CA SER A 286 -1.91 0.57 8.05
C SER A 286 -0.81 0.49 9.11
N ASN A 287 0.46 0.64 8.69
CA ASN A 287 1.63 0.63 9.57
C ASN A 287 2.15 2.07 9.81
N PRO A 288 1.77 2.73 10.91
CA PRO A 288 2.22 4.09 11.19
C PRO A 288 3.68 4.15 11.71
N ARG A 289 4.23 3.02 12.17
CA ARG A 289 5.59 2.93 12.73
C ARG A 289 6.67 2.61 11.70
N PHE A 290 6.41 2.80 10.40
CA PHE A 290 7.37 2.43 9.35
C PHE A 290 8.66 3.26 9.38
N LEU A 291 8.61 4.49 9.88
CA LEU A 291 9.77 5.37 10.05
C LEU A 291 10.34 5.30 11.47
N LYS A 292 9.52 5.63 12.47
CA LYS A 292 9.95 5.82 13.86
C LYS A 292 10.08 4.49 14.63
N LYS A 293 11.08 4.41 15.50
CA LYS A 293 11.17 3.42 16.57
C LYS A 293 10.16 3.76 17.68
N GLU A 294 10.03 2.90 18.70
CA GLU A 294 9.15 3.13 19.86
C GLU A 294 9.51 4.40 20.63
N ASN A 295 10.76 4.71 20.70
CA ASN A 295 11.27 5.94 21.32
C ASN A 295 11.15 7.21 20.43
N GLY A 296 10.52 7.13 19.27
CA GLY A 296 10.31 8.27 18.36
C GLY A 296 11.46 8.63 17.44
N TRP A 297 12.65 8.04 17.62
CA TRP A 297 13.79 8.26 16.72
C TRP A 297 13.67 7.51 15.41
N ILE A 298 14.15 8.13 14.32
CA ILE A 298 14.22 7.52 13.00
C ILE A 298 15.64 6.99 12.76
N PRO A 299 15.85 5.70 12.48
CA PRO A 299 17.17 5.17 12.15
C PRO A 299 17.82 5.90 10.96
N GLY A 300 19.14 6.10 10.99
CA GLY A 300 19.88 6.87 9.99
C GLY A 300 19.64 6.38 8.55
N PHE A 301 19.63 5.05 8.32
CA PHE A 301 19.35 4.50 6.99
C PHE A 301 17.92 4.82 6.50
N LYS A 302 16.92 4.88 7.41
CA LYS A 302 15.56 5.29 7.08
C LYS A 302 15.48 6.79 6.79
N LYS A 303 16.24 7.64 7.52
CA LYS A 303 16.33 9.08 7.21
C LYS A 303 16.84 9.28 5.80
N LEU A 304 17.91 8.59 5.42
CA LEU A 304 18.48 8.67 4.08
C LEU A 304 17.48 8.16 3.03
N PHE A 305 16.95 6.95 3.19
CA PHE A 305 16.03 6.36 2.20
C PHE A 305 14.76 7.19 2.00
N TYR A 306 14.10 7.62 3.10
CA TYR A 306 12.86 8.38 3.06
C TYR A 306 13.06 9.90 2.99
N CYS A 307 14.30 10.38 2.73
CA CYS A 307 14.58 11.82 2.64
C CYS A 307 13.64 12.60 1.70
N PRO A 308 13.26 12.11 0.49
CA PRO A 308 12.31 12.82 -0.36
C PRO A 308 10.93 13.01 0.30
N TYR A 309 10.43 11.98 0.98
CA TYR A 309 9.17 12.03 1.71
C TYR A 309 9.24 12.98 2.91
N GLN A 310 10.26 12.86 3.73
CA GLN A 310 10.48 13.72 4.91
C GLN A 310 10.70 15.18 4.51
N GLY A 311 11.42 15.43 3.41
CA GLY A 311 11.66 16.77 2.87
C GLY A 311 10.37 17.48 2.47
N ILE A 312 9.45 16.77 1.80
CA ILE A 312 8.13 17.30 1.46
C ILE A 312 7.35 17.64 2.73
N TYR A 313 7.31 16.76 3.73
CA TYR A 313 6.61 17.02 4.99
C TYR A 313 7.23 18.17 5.78
N TRP A 314 8.56 18.32 5.75
CA TRP A 314 9.25 19.45 6.37
C TRP A 314 8.89 20.78 5.69
N LEU A 315 8.84 20.81 4.34
CA LEU A 315 8.41 21.99 3.58
C LEU A 315 6.96 22.35 3.87
N LEU A 316 6.06 21.36 3.85
CA LEU A 316 4.64 21.55 4.16
C LEU A 316 4.48 22.07 5.61
N TRP A 317 5.15 21.45 6.58
CA TRP A 317 5.14 21.91 7.97
C TRP A 317 5.60 23.37 8.09
N ARG A 318 6.71 23.74 7.45
CA ARG A 318 7.23 25.11 7.47
C ARG A 318 6.26 26.11 6.84
N PHE A 319 5.57 25.71 5.78
CA PHE A 319 4.59 26.54 5.08
C PHE A 319 3.31 26.73 5.88
N PHE A 320 2.70 25.63 6.33
CA PHE A 320 1.42 25.68 7.05
C PHE A 320 1.56 26.23 8.46
N ARG A 321 2.68 25.98 9.13
CA ARG A 321 2.93 26.53 10.46
C ARG A 321 2.88 28.07 10.49
N ARG A 322 3.32 28.75 9.44
CA ARG A 322 3.28 30.22 9.35
C ARG A 322 1.87 30.80 9.30
N ARG A 323 0.86 29.99 8.98
CA ARG A 323 -0.54 30.39 8.92
C ARG A 323 -1.23 30.32 10.28
N ASN A 324 -0.69 29.57 11.23
CA ASN A 324 -1.22 29.43 12.58
C ASN A 324 -0.48 30.40 13.51
N ASN A 325 -1.19 31.36 14.07
CA ASN A 325 -0.63 32.31 15.03
C ASN A 325 -1.62 32.55 16.18
N PRO A 326 -1.34 32.08 17.40
CA PRO A 326 -0.18 31.26 17.79
C PRO A 326 -0.24 29.84 17.26
N PRO A 327 0.92 29.19 17.02
CA PRO A 327 0.95 27.82 16.48
C PRO A 327 0.43 26.78 17.48
N LEU A 328 0.73 26.94 18.76
CA LEU A 328 0.18 26.15 19.87
C LEU A 328 -0.86 26.97 20.62
N PHE A 329 -1.97 26.35 20.98
CA PHE A 329 -3.03 26.97 21.78
C PHE A 329 -3.43 26.04 22.93
N GLU A 330 -3.83 26.64 24.03
CA GLU A 330 -4.25 25.95 25.25
C GLU A 330 -5.70 25.48 25.11
N VAL A 331 -5.94 24.20 25.25
CA VAL A 331 -7.26 23.53 25.13
C VAL A 331 -7.85 23.28 26.54
N LEU A 332 -6.99 22.86 27.47
CA LEU A 332 -7.27 22.65 28.88
C LEU A 332 -6.13 23.29 29.67
N PRO A 333 -6.32 23.66 30.94
CA PRO A 333 -5.28 24.25 31.75
C PRO A 333 -3.97 23.43 31.71
N GLY A 334 -2.89 24.04 31.23
CA GLY A 334 -1.58 23.39 31.05
C GLY A 334 -1.49 22.39 29.89
N CYS A 335 -2.54 22.26 29.08
CA CYS A 335 -2.51 21.34 27.90
C CYS A 335 -2.57 22.13 26.60
N TYR A 336 -1.50 22.09 25.84
CA TYR A 336 -1.30 22.76 24.55
C TYR A 336 -1.43 21.81 23.37
N VAL A 337 -2.04 22.28 22.30
CA VAL A 337 -2.29 21.48 21.10
C VAL A 337 -1.88 22.26 19.85
N GLY A 338 -1.32 21.57 18.85
CA GLY A 338 -0.97 22.23 17.59
C GLY A 338 -0.07 21.41 16.65
N PRO A 339 0.65 22.11 15.77
CA PRO A 339 1.67 21.50 14.92
C PRO A 339 2.93 21.18 15.74
N ARG A 340 3.86 20.46 15.11
CA ARG A 340 5.20 20.25 15.65
C ARG A 340 5.83 21.58 16.07
N ALA A 341 6.20 21.70 17.34
CA ALA A 341 6.70 22.93 17.96
C ALA A 341 8.12 23.28 17.51
N THR A 342 8.50 24.54 17.66
CA THR A 342 9.89 25.01 17.61
C THR A 342 10.32 25.53 18.97
N ARG A 343 11.62 25.69 19.19
CA ARG A 343 12.14 26.33 20.41
C ARG A 343 11.56 27.73 20.63
N GLY A 344 11.34 28.49 19.53
CA GLY A 344 10.72 29.81 19.60
C GLY A 344 9.29 29.77 20.13
N ASP A 345 8.50 28.76 19.77
CA ASP A 345 7.12 28.61 20.26
C ASP A 345 7.08 28.31 21.74
N LEU A 346 7.98 27.42 22.21
CA LEU A 346 8.09 27.07 23.63
C LEU A 346 8.49 28.29 24.47
N ASN A 347 9.47 29.04 23.99
CA ASN A 347 9.92 30.26 24.67
C ASN A 347 8.81 31.34 24.73
N ALA A 348 8.08 31.53 23.61
CA ALA A 348 6.97 32.49 23.53
C ALA A 348 5.82 32.17 24.51
N LEU A 349 5.61 30.87 24.77
CA LEU A 349 4.59 30.40 25.73
C LEU A 349 5.11 30.25 27.16
N GLY A 350 6.39 30.55 27.40
CA GLY A 350 7.00 30.39 28.74
C GLY A 350 7.12 28.92 29.17
N LEU A 351 7.07 27.98 28.24
CA LEU A 351 7.11 26.53 28.50
C LEU A 351 8.55 26.03 28.73
N ASN A 352 9.25 26.66 29.70
CA ASN A 352 10.65 26.37 30.03
C ASN A 352 10.80 25.31 31.12
N LYS A 353 9.68 24.86 31.71
CA LYS A 353 9.63 23.83 32.75
C LYS A 353 9.42 22.45 32.10
N ARG A 354 9.28 21.41 32.94
CA ARG A 354 8.97 20.05 32.50
C ARG A 354 7.72 20.04 31.62
N VAL A 355 7.88 19.54 30.36
CA VAL A 355 6.80 19.45 29.38
C VAL A 355 6.65 18.00 28.97
N LEU A 356 5.47 17.42 29.16
CA LEU A 356 5.11 16.12 28.58
C LEU A 356 4.74 16.31 27.12
N VAL A 357 5.34 15.52 26.24
CA VAL A 357 5.14 15.63 24.81
C VAL A 357 4.47 14.36 24.27
N PHE A 358 3.31 14.52 23.65
CA PHE A 358 2.60 13.48 22.90
C PHE A 358 2.75 13.74 21.41
N ASP A 359 3.68 13.00 20.79
CA ASP A 359 3.99 13.10 19.37
C ASP A 359 3.15 12.11 18.57
N LEU A 360 2.19 12.65 17.82
CA LEU A 360 1.32 11.88 16.92
C LEU A 360 1.82 11.87 15.46
N ALA A 361 2.95 12.50 15.16
CA ALA A 361 3.51 12.56 13.82
C ALA A 361 4.27 11.28 13.47
N ALA A 362 3.97 10.68 12.32
CA ALA A 362 4.75 9.55 11.80
C ALA A 362 5.94 10.00 10.95
N GLU A 363 5.93 11.22 10.40
CA GLU A 363 6.76 11.66 9.28
C GLU A 363 8.09 12.27 9.71
N LEU A 364 8.08 13.09 10.78
CA LEU A 364 9.23 13.88 11.22
C LEU A 364 9.60 13.56 12.67
N GLU A 365 10.87 13.57 12.99
CA GLU A 365 11.35 13.51 14.38
C GLU A 365 11.06 14.79 15.13
N GLU A 366 10.95 14.68 16.45
CA GLU A 366 10.80 15.82 17.34
C GLU A 366 12.14 16.54 17.60
N LEU A 367 12.08 17.74 18.13
CA LEU A 367 13.25 18.49 18.57
C LEU A 367 13.99 17.71 19.69
N VAL A 368 15.30 17.66 19.63
CA VAL A 368 16.14 17.00 20.63
C VAL A 368 15.86 17.54 22.05
N SER A 369 15.54 18.85 22.18
CA SER A 369 15.20 19.48 23.45
C SER A 369 13.87 19.04 24.07
N LEU A 370 12.95 18.52 23.26
CA LEU A 370 11.65 17.99 23.69
C LEU A 370 11.66 16.45 23.78
N HIS A 371 12.68 15.82 23.23
CA HIS A 371 12.83 14.37 23.19
C HIS A 371 13.58 13.85 24.43
N VAL A 372 13.01 14.11 25.61
CA VAL A 372 13.51 13.60 26.88
C VAL A 372 12.74 12.33 27.21
N GLU A 373 13.43 11.20 27.37
CA GLU A 373 12.82 9.85 27.46
C GLU A 373 11.68 9.77 28.49
N GLU A 374 11.83 10.40 29.64
CA GLU A 374 10.82 10.39 30.71
C GLU A 374 9.55 11.19 30.39
N ASN A 375 9.62 12.13 29.44
CA ASN A 375 8.55 13.09 29.16
C ASN A 375 8.05 13.03 27.73
N TYR A 376 8.59 12.14 26.89
CA TYR A 376 8.26 12.02 25.49
C TYR A 376 7.53 10.72 25.17
N HIS A 377 6.34 10.85 24.64
CA HIS A 377 5.47 9.72 24.26
C HIS A 377 5.23 9.72 22.74
N SER A 378 5.74 8.69 22.06
CA SER A 378 5.61 8.53 20.62
C SER A 378 4.41 7.64 20.26
N PHE A 379 3.39 8.25 19.63
CA PHE A 379 2.20 7.59 19.13
C PHE A 379 1.99 7.90 17.63
N PRO A 380 2.88 7.46 16.75
CA PRO A 380 2.83 7.84 15.35
C PRO A 380 1.53 7.39 14.70
N LEU A 381 0.88 8.30 13.98
CA LEU A 381 -0.30 8.08 13.16
C LEU A 381 -0.01 8.52 11.74
N LEU A 382 -0.48 7.76 10.74
CA LEU A 382 -0.36 8.13 9.34
C LEU A 382 -1.18 9.39 9.04
N ASP A 383 -0.63 10.29 8.22
CA ASP A 383 -1.31 11.53 7.86
C ASP A 383 -2.51 11.27 6.95
N ILE A 384 -3.59 12.06 7.09
CA ILE A 384 -4.86 11.92 6.36
C ILE A 384 -5.49 10.50 6.36
N ALA A 385 -4.84 9.53 6.97
CA ALA A 385 -5.32 8.16 7.10
C ALA A 385 -6.44 8.05 8.14
N ALA A 386 -7.22 6.99 8.05
CA ALA A 386 -8.14 6.65 9.12
C ALA A 386 -7.40 5.93 10.26
N ILE A 387 -7.72 6.31 11.48
CA ILE A 387 -7.10 5.79 12.71
C ILE A 387 -7.84 4.51 13.14
N LYS A 388 -7.09 3.48 13.51
CA LYS A 388 -7.68 2.25 14.08
C LYS A 388 -8.26 2.54 15.46
N LEU A 389 -9.42 1.94 15.77
CA LEU A 389 -10.09 2.12 17.05
C LEU A 389 -9.17 1.79 18.23
N SER A 390 -8.46 0.66 18.18
CA SER A 390 -7.53 0.22 19.21
C SER A 390 -6.35 1.18 19.45
N ASP A 391 -5.86 1.84 18.39
CA ASP A 391 -4.81 2.84 18.53
C ASP A 391 -5.38 4.11 19.17
N ALA A 392 -6.59 4.53 18.77
CA ALA A 392 -7.26 5.70 19.34
C ALA A 392 -7.60 5.53 20.83
N GLU A 393 -8.13 4.36 21.22
CA GLU A 393 -8.41 4.01 22.62
C GLU A 393 -7.13 4.08 23.47
N ARG A 394 -6.04 3.48 23.00
CA ARG A 394 -4.75 3.48 23.69
C ARG A 394 -4.18 4.89 23.88
N ILE A 395 -4.23 5.71 22.83
CA ILE A 395 -3.73 7.10 22.89
C ILE A 395 -4.58 7.93 23.84
N LEU A 396 -5.90 7.83 23.72
CA LEU A 396 -6.81 8.58 24.60
C LEU A 396 -6.62 8.21 26.08
N ALA A 397 -6.50 6.91 26.39
CA ALA A 397 -6.25 6.46 27.76
C ALA A 397 -4.92 7.03 28.30
N ALA A 398 -3.86 6.99 27.50
CA ALA A 398 -2.56 7.57 27.90
C ALA A 398 -2.66 9.07 28.14
N LEU A 399 -3.38 9.83 27.28
CA LEU A 399 -3.57 11.25 27.41
C LEU A 399 -4.35 11.63 28.68
N VAL A 400 -5.46 10.92 28.96
CA VAL A 400 -6.29 11.16 30.15
C VAL A 400 -5.50 10.92 31.43
N ILE A 401 -4.80 9.77 31.53
CA ILE A 401 -3.99 9.44 32.70
C ILE A 401 -2.90 10.49 32.91
N SER A 402 -2.16 10.83 31.85
CA SER A 402 -1.07 11.81 31.94
C SER A 402 -1.57 13.20 32.30
N TYR A 403 -2.72 13.63 31.75
CA TYR A 403 -3.29 14.91 32.07
C TYR A 403 -3.74 14.98 33.55
N GLN A 404 -4.37 13.92 34.07
CA GLN A 404 -4.78 13.84 35.48
C GLN A 404 -3.61 13.82 36.46
N GLN A 405 -2.43 13.39 36.01
CA GLN A 405 -1.21 13.33 36.83
C GLN A 405 -0.34 14.57 36.71
N LEU A 406 -0.72 15.57 35.89
CA LEU A 406 0.02 16.82 35.78
C LEU A 406 0.07 17.55 37.13
N LYS A 407 1.28 17.89 37.55
CA LYS A 407 1.51 18.66 38.73
C LYS A 407 1.41 20.15 38.41
N GLN A 408 1.19 20.98 39.47
CA GLN A 408 1.12 22.41 39.32
C GLN A 408 2.42 22.98 38.67
N GLY A 409 2.26 23.65 37.52
CA GLY A 409 3.34 24.22 36.75
C GLY A 409 4.01 23.27 35.74
N GLU A 410 3.57 22.01 35.62
CA GLU A 410 3.90 21.14 34.50
C GLU A 410 2.94 21.40 33.34
N ASN A 411 3.40 21.15 32.11
CA ASN A 411 2.61 21.34 30.91
C ASN A 411 2.64 20.07 30.03
N MET A 412 1.60 19.90 29.22
CA MET A 412 1.48 18.83 28.24
C MET A 412 1.31 19.42 26.83
N ILE A 413 1.98 18.87 25.85
CA ILE A 413 1.84 19.23 24.44
C ILE A 413 1.37 18.01 23.66
N ILE A 414 0.25 18.14 22.94
CA ILE A 414 -0.24 17.16 21.98
C ILE A 414 -0.04 17.74 20.59
N HIS A 415 0.82 17.14 19.79
CA HIS A 415 1.07 17.64 18.45
C HIS A 415 1.07 16.54 17.38
N CYS A 416 0.83 16.96 16.15
CA CYS A 416 1.14 16.21 14.95
C CYS A 416 2.00 17.07 14.02
N THR A 417 2.25 16.66 12.79
CA THR A 417 3.11 17.44 11.90
C THR A 417 2.52 18.82 11.60
N MET A 418 1.27 18.90 11.14
CA MET A 418 0.64 20.14 10.67
C MET A 418 -0.29 20.81 11.71
N GLY A 419 -0.75 20.08 12.72
CA GLY A 419 -1.64 20.62 13.74
C GLY A 419 -3.11 20.81 13.32
N TYR A 420 -3.58 20.17 12.24
CA TYR A 420 -4.95 20.39 11.72
C TYR A 420 -5.93 19.24 11.96
N SER A 421 -5.48 18.01 12.09
CA SER A 421 -6.38 16.86 12.18
C SER A 421 -6.02 15.92 13.33
N ARG A 422 -4.90 15.19 13.28
CA ARG A 422 -4.55 14.14 14.25
C ARG A 422 -4.52 14.67 15.70
N SER A 423 -3.76 15.72 15.98
CA SER A 423 -3.70 16.34 17.31
C SER A 423 -5.05 16.92 17.73
N MET A 424 -5.81 17.46 16.79
CA MET A 424 -7.12 18.05 17.08
C MET A 424 -8.18 17.01 17.45
N ILE A 425 -8.18 15.82 16.81
CA ILE A 425 -9.07 14.71 17.20
C ILE A 425 -8.87 14.36 18.67
N PHE A 426 -7.61 14.23 19.11
CA PHE A 426 -7.31 13.90 20.49
C PHE A 426 -7.52 15.07 21.46
N ALA A 427 -7.38 16.31 21.00
CA ALA A 427 -7.77 17.49 21.78
C ALA A 427 -9.28 17.52 22.09
N VAL A 428 -10.11 17.21 21.08
CA VAL A 428 -11.57 17.10 21.24
C VAL A 428 -11.92 15.98 22.21
N LEU A 429 -11.38 14.79 22.01
CA LEU A 429 -11.66 13.63 22.86
C LEU A 429 -11.20 13.83 24.32
N LEU A 430 -10.03 14.45 24.51
CA LEU A 430 -9.53 14.76 25.85
C LEU A 430 -10.41 15.81 26.52
N SER A 431 -10.78 16.89 25.82
CA SER A 431 -11.68 17.92 26.34
C SER A 431 -13.05 17.34 26.70
N GLN A 432 -13.61 16.51 25.84
CA GLN A 432 -14.86 15.80 26.08
C GLN A 432 -14.81 14.99 27.37
N LYS A 433 -13.72 14.21 27.55
CA LYS A 433 -13.58 13.30 28.69
C LYS A 433 -13.31 14.05 30.01
N ILE A 434 -12.48 15.08 30.00
CA ILE A 434 -12.08 15.83 31.21
C ILE A 434 -13.17 16.76 31.66
N LEU A 435 -13.86 17.45 30.74
CA LEU A 435 -14.89 18.41 31.05
C LEU A 435 -16.31 17.82 31.02
N SER A 436 -16.46 16.53 30.75
CA SER A 436 -17.75 15.85 30.62
C SER A 436 -18.72 16.55 29.64
N LEU A 437 -18.17 17.09 28.53
CA LEU A 437 -18.94 17.79 27.51
C LEU A 437 -19.62 16.82 26.57
N ASP A 438 -20.68 17.27 25.86
CA ASP A 438 -21.13 16.59 24.66
C ASP A 438 -20.05 16.66 23.55
N LEU A 439 -20.09 15.70 22.61
CA LEU A 439 -19.09 15.63 21.54
C LEU A 439 -19.09 16.91 20.68
N MET A 440 -20.28 17.45 20.40
CA MET A 440 -20.38 18.65 19.56
C MET A 440 -19.84 19.88 20.28
N ASP A 441 -20.14 20.05 21.59
CA ASP A 441 -19.62 21.10 22.41
C ASP A 441 -18.09 21.05 22.52
N ALA A 442 -17.53 19.84 22.65
CA ALA A 442 -16.08 19.64 22.66
C ALA A 442 -15.43 20.02 21.31
N ILE A 443 -16.09 19.69 20.19
CA ILE A 443 -15.64 20.09 18.85
C ILE A 443 -15.66 21.61 18.71
N ASP A 444 -16.76 22.26 19.06
CA ASP A 444 -16.91 23.71 18.95
C ASP A 444 -15.93 24.46 19.86
N ARG A 445 -15.66 23.93 21.04
CA ARG A 445 -14.64 24.46 21.95
C ARG A 445 -13.24 24.45 21.30
N VAL A 446 -12.81 23.31 20.74
CA VAL A 446 -11.50 23.21 20.07
C VAL A 446 -11.46 24.09 18.82
N LYS A 447 -12.56 24.14 18.07
CA LYS A 447 -12.71 24.96 16.87
C LYS A 447 -12.66 26.44 17.12
N SER A 448 -13.16 26.92 18.28
CA SER A 448 -13.07 28.32 18.69
C SER A 448 -11.61 28.79 18.87
N HIS A 449 -10.72 27.90 19.28
CA HIS A 449 -9.28 28.17 19.43
C HIS A 449 -8.50 27.98 18.10
N ASN A 450 -8.95 27.08 17.23
CA ASN A 450 -8.31 26.84 15.94
C ASN A 450 -9.35 26.70 14.81
N LYS A 451 -9.56 27.79 14.06
CA LYS A 451 -10.49 27.83 12.92
C LYS A 451 -10.10 26.88 11.76
N HIS A 452 -8.86 26.37 11.74
CA HIS A 452 -8.34 25.47 10.73
C HIS A 452 -8.50 23.98 11.08
N LEU A 453 -9.28 23.64 12.11
CA LEU A 453 -9.62 22.27 12.46
C LEU A 453 -10.24 21.54 11.27
N VAL A 454 -9.62 20.45 10.85
CA VAL A 454 -10.11 19.58 9.78
C VAL A 454 -10.54 18.26 10.38
N LEU A 455 -11.85 18.05 10.46
CA LEU A 455 -12.45 16.77 10.85
C LEU A 455 -13.04 16.08 9.61
N HIS A 456 -12.38 15.06 9.16
CA HIS A 456 -12.90 14.19 8.11
C HIS A 456 -14.04 13.31 8.65
N LYS A 457 -14.97 12.87 7.79
CA LYS A 457 -16.11 12.02 8.15
C LYS A 457 -15.72 10.82 9.02
N HIS A 458 -14.65 10.11 8.64
CA HIS A 458 -14.16 8.95 9.39
C HIS A 458 -13.63 9.30 10.79
N ALA A 459 -13.09 10.50 10.99
CA ALA A 459 -12.65 10.95 12.32
C ALA A 459 -13.87 11.22 13.22
N LEU A 460 -14.94 11.80 12.68
CA LEU A 460 -16.18 12.00 13.39
C LEU A 460 -16.84 10.67 13.76
N GLU A 461 -16.87 9.69 12.84
CA GLU A 461 -17.36 8.35 13.12
C GLU A 461 -16.54 7.66 14.23
N LEU A 462 -15.20 7.77 14.19
CA LEU A 462 -14.32 7.26 15.24
C LEU A 462 -14.63 7.89 16.60
N MET A 463 -14.77 9.22 16.67
CA MET A 463 -15.06 9.93 17.91
C MET A 463 -16.41 9.53 18.49
N LYS A 464 -17.46 9.40 17.66
CA LYS A 464 -18.78 8.92 18.11
C LYS A 464 -18.72 7.53 18.74
N VAL A 465 -18.00 6.60 18.12
CA VAL A 465 -17.81 5.24 18.67
C VAL A 465 -17.06 5.27 20.00
N LEU A 466 -16.01 6.10 20.12
CA LEU A 466 -15.23 6.22 21.36
C LEU A 466 -16.04 6.84 22.51
N VAL A 467 -16.87 7.82 22.22
CA VAL A 467 -17.74 8.46 23.23
C VAL A 467 -18.87 7.52 23.65
N GLY A 468 -19.54 6.88 22.69
CA GLY A 468 -20.65 5.93 22.97
C GLY A 468 -20.24 4.67 23.72
N LYS A 469 -18.96 4.26 23.67
CA LYS A 469 -18.44 3.16 24.50
C LYS A 469 -18.23 3.52 25.97
N ASN A 470 -18.14 4.83 26.27
CA ASN A 470 -17.81 5.34 27.59
C ASN A 470 -19.03 5.96 28.30
N SER A 471 -20.19 6.05 27.65
CA SER A 471 -21.52 6.35 28.21
C SER A 471 -22.27 5.04 28.55
#